data_a5eda53c411ba5440ac87cfa424852bf
#
_entry.id   a5eda53c411ba5440ac87cfa424852bf
#
_cell.length_a   1.000
_cell.length_b   1.000
_cell.length_c   1.000
_cell.angle_alpha   90.00
_cell.angle_beta   90.00
_cell.angle_gamma   90.00
#
_symmetry.space_group_name_H-M   'P 1'
#
loop_
_entity.id
_entity.type
_entity.pdbx_description
1 polymer ?
#
loop_
_entity_poly.entity_id
_entity_poly.type
_entity_poly.pdbx_seq_one_letter_code
_entity_poly.pdbx_strand_id
1 'polypeptide(L)'
;MLAASLIWGIVVILCCCFWFILGIRRRRPGEPPVENGLLPYLGCALQFGANPLEFLKARQKKYGHIFTCKVAGKYVHFLTDPFSYHSVMRQGRHLDWKKFHFAASAKAFGHGSIDPRDGNTTENMHQTFIRTLQGNALNSLIEAMTENLQYVMLQSSTSKLHSNNWVTDGLYAFCCRVMFESGFLTLFGTEFNSTQDKNLSQRETQRALILNALENFKEFDKIFPALVAGVPIHVFKSAHNAREKLAEALFHENLRKRNNISELVTLRMFLNDTLSTFDDKEKAKTHLAVLWASQANTIPATFWSLFYLIRSPEAMKAATEEVQKTLGNAGEKIDLDGKCISLNRKQLDNMPVLDSIIKEAMRLSSASMTVRVAKEDFTLHLDNDSYNIRKDDIVALYPQLLHFDPDIYADPLTFKYDRYLDENGEEKTIFYRNGHKLRYYYMPFGSGIAKCPGRLFAVHEIKQFLTLVLSYFEIELLDSNVPCPSLDQSRAGLGILQPTNDIHFKYRLKCL
;
A
#
# COMPACT_ATOMS: atom_id res chain seq x y z
N MET A 1 6.86 -42.21 39.77
CA MET A 1 6.84 -40.91 39.13
C MET A 1 7.71 -40.81 37.88
N LEU A 2 9.00 -41.18 37.93
CA LEU A 2 9.92 -41.11 36.78
C LEU A 2 9.46 -41.93 35.55
N ALA A 3 8.94 -43.15 35.74
CA ALA A 3 8.45 -43.98 34.63
C ALA A 3 7.22 -43.40 33.95
N ALA A 4 6.32 -42.81 34.70
CA ALA A 4 5.12 -42.13 34.13
C ALA A 4 5.49 -40.87 33.32
N SER A 5 6.44 -40.06 33.79
CA SER A 5 6.95 -38.91 33.04
C SER A 5 7.67 -39.31 31.76
N LEU A 6 8.39 -40.42 31.76
CA LEU A 6 9.08 -40.94 30.56
C LEU A 6 8.07 -41.44 29.50
N ILE A 7 7.03 -42.15 29.93
CA ILE A 7 5.95 -42.61 29.04
C ILE A 7 5.19 -41.41 28.43
N TRP A 8 4.84 -40.40 29.22
CA TRP A 8 4.21 -39.17 28.71
C TRP A 8 5.12 -38.44 27.71
N GLY A 9 6.43 -38.35 27.97
CA GLY A 9 7.40 -37.79 27.04
C GLY A 9 7.45 -38.53 25.70
N ILE A 10 7.44 -39.87 25.73
CA ILE A 10 7.41 -40.69 24.51
C ILE A 10 6.08 -40.50 23.76
N VAL A 11 4.94 -40.50 24.45
CA VAL A 11 3.63 -40.28 23.82
C VAL A 11 3.57 -38.93 23.16
N VAL A 12 4.02 -37.84 23.79
CA VAL A 12 4.06 -36.50 23.20
C VAL A 12 4.95 -36.47 21.95
N ILE A 13 6.15 -37.09 22.01
CA ILE A 13 7.05 -37.18 20.86
C ILE A 13 6.39 -37.94 19.72
N LEU A 14 5.77 -39.10 19.99
CA LEU A 14 5.06 -39.87 18.98
C LEU A 14 3.89 -39.14 18.39
N CYS A 15 3.11 -38.42 19.18
CA CYS A 15 2.02 -37.56 18.70
C CYS A 15 2.55 -36.41 17.84
N CYS A 16 3.63 -35.76 18.23
CA CYS A 16 4.30 -34.73 17.44
C CYS A 16 4.85 -35.27 16.11
N CYS A 17 5.52 -36.45 16.14
CA CYS A 17 6.00 -37.11 14.92
C CYS A 17 4.85 -37.51 13.99
N PHE A 18 3.79 -38.08 14.53
CA PHE A 18 2.60 -38.46 13.78
C PHE A 18 1.91 -37.25 13.14
N TRP A 19 1.75 -36.16 13.91
CA TRP A 19 1.21 -34.90 13.43
C TRP A 19 2.10 -34.24 12.36
N PHE A 20 3.43 -34.36 12.55
CA PHE A 20 4.40 -33.91 11.55
C PHE A 20 4.26 -34.69 10.24
N ILE A 21 4.19 -36.03 10.31
CA ILE A 21 4.08 -36.91 9.13
C ILE A 21 2.75 -36.67 8.40
N LEU A 22 1.63 -36.53 9.13
CA LEU A 22 0.31 -36.24 8.54
C LEU A 22 0.23 -34.81 7.98
N GLY A 23 0.98 -33.87 8.55
CA GLY A 23 1.02 -32.47 8.09
C GLY A 23 1.85 -32.23 6.82
N ILE A 24 2.63 -33.25 6.37
CA ILE A 24 3.47 -33.15 5.19
C ILE A 24 2.67 -33.50 3.94
N ARG A 25 2.55 -32.53 3.02
CA ARG A 25 1.96 -32.78 1.70
C ARG A 25 2.88 -33.64 0.84
N ARG A 26 2.38 -34.76 0.39
CA ARG A 26 3.05 -35.54 -0.66
C ARG A 26 2.67 -34.99 -2.02
N ARG A 27 3.70 -34.74 -2.86
CA ARG A 27 3.53 -34.29 -4.25
C ARG A 27 2.83 -35.38 -5.06
N ARG A 28 1.79 -35.00 -5.81
CA ARG A 28 1.14 -35.87 -6.81
C ARG A 28 1.76 -35.65 -8.19
N PRO A 29 1.59 -36.60 -9.14
CA PRO A 29 2.00 -36.40 -10.51
C PRO A 29 1.35 -35.14 -11.10
N GLY A 30 2.16 -34.35 -11.83
CA GLY A 30 1.72 -33.09 -12.44
C GLY A 30 1.64 -31.89 -11.49
N GLU A 31 1.88 -32.04 -10.18
CA GLU A 31 1.95 -30.87 -9.27
C GLU A 31 3.33 -30.20 -9.33
N PRO A 32 3.43 -28.88 -9.00
CA PRO A 32 4.71 -28.22 -8.83
C PRO A 32 5.57 -28.86 -7.75
N PRO A 33 6.90 -28.70 -7.77
CA PRO A 33 7.78 -29.12 -6.69
C PRO A 33 7.31 -28.54 -5.33
N VAL A 34 7.36 -29.37 -4.26
CA VAL A 34 6.81 -28.98 -2.93
C VAL A 34 7.93 -28.90 -1.92
N GLU A 35 7.96 -27.80 -1.15
CA GLU A 35 8.77 -27.60 0.05
C GLU A 35 7.86 -27.41 1.28
N ASN A 36 7.84 -28.40 2.17
CA ASN A 36 6.96 -28.37 3.35
C ASN A 36 7.53 -27.53 4.51
N GLY A 37 8.85 -27.25 4.49
CA GLY A 37 9.56 -26.62 5.60
C GLY A 37 9.77 -27.56 6.81
N LEU A 38 10.44 -27.03 7.84
CA LEU A 38 10.80 -27.83 9.03
C LEU A 38 9.67 -27.87 10.07
N LEU A 39 8.87 -26.82 10.18
CA LEU A 39 7.80 -26.71 11.18
C LEU A 39 6.45 -27.11 10.60
N PRO A 40 5.67 -27.99 11.25
CA PRO A 40 4.47 -28.59 10.67
C PRO A 40 3.43 -27.61 10.17
N TYR A 41 3.10 -26.56 10.94
CA TYR A 41 2.13 -25.52 10.57
C TYR A 41 2.82 -24.37 9.85
N LEU A 42 3.89 -23.84 10.43
CA LEU A 42 4.58 -22.67 9.89
C LEU A 42 5.24 -22.94 8.54
N GLY A 43 5.75 -24.16 8.34
CA GLY A 43 6.44 -24.54 7.11
C GLY A 43 7.65 -23.63 6.86
N CYS A 44 7.59 -22.88 5.77
CA CYS A 44 8.61 -21.91 5.36
C CYS A 44 8.32 -20.48 5.81
N ALA A 45 7.25 -20.24 6.60
CA ALA A 45 6.78 -18.88 6.92
C ALA A 45 7.85 -17.98 7.55
N LEU A 46 8.65 -18.51 8.49
CA LEU A 46 9.71 -17.73 9.13
C LEU A 46 10.82 -17.32 8.15
N GLN A 47 11.23 -18.24 7.28
CA GLN A 47 12.26 -17.95 6.27
C GLN A 47 11.74 -16.97 5.22
N PHE A 48 10.50 -17.16 4.79
CA PHE A 48 9.83 -16.25 3.87
C PHE A 48 9.68 -14.86 4.50
N GLY A 49 9.22 -14.76 5.74
CA GLY A 49 9.03 -13.48 6.43
C GLY A 49 10.33 -12.72 6.72
N ALA A 50 11.45 -13.42 6.91
CA ALA A 50 12.75 -12.80 7.18
C ALA A 50 13.31 -12.05 5.94
N ASN A 51 13.24 -12.67 4.76
CA ASN A 51 13.67 -12.05 3.50
C ASN A 51 12.98 -12.74 2.32
N PRO A 52 11.78 -12.28 1.93
CA PRO A 52 10.98 -12.91 0.87
C PRO A 52 11.69 -12.96 -0.48
N LEU A 53 12.40 -11.89 -0.84
CA LEU A 53 13.06 -11.78 -2.14
C LEU A 53 14.15 -12.85 -2.29
N GLU A 54 15.07 -12.94 -1.33
CA GLU A 54 16.14 -13.92 -1.38
C GLU A 54 15.63 -15.36 -1.17
N PHE A 55 14.60 -15.51 -0.35
CA PHE A 55 13.89 -16.78 -0.20
C PHE A 55 13.37 -17.29 -1.55
N LEU A 56 12.67 -16.45 -2.31
CA LEU A 56 12.09 -16.82 -3.58
C LEU A 56 13.14 -17.04 -4.68
N LYS A 57 14.18 -16.19 -4.75
CA LYS A 57 15.31 -16.39 -5.66
C LYS A 57 16.02 -17.73 -5.46
N ALA A 58 16.28 -18.10 -4.20
CA ALA A 58 16.91 -19.38 -3.88
C ALA A 58 16.05 -20.58 -4.33
N ARG A 59 14.70 -20.49 -4.15
CA ARG A 59 13.76 -21.54 -4.57
C ARG A 59 13.58 -21.58 -6.08
N GLN A 60 13.53 -20.43 -6.73
CA GLN A 60 13.51 -20.35 -8.19
C GLN A 60 14.74 -21.05 -8.80
N LYS A 61 15.92 -20.81 -8.26
CA LYS A 61 17.15 -21.49 -8.70
C LYS A 61 17.08 -23.02 -8.48
N LYS A 62 16.43 -23.47 -7.39
CA LYS A 62 16.34 -24.89 -7.03
C LYS A 62 15.25 -25.65 -7.78
N TYR A 63 14.09 -25.02 -7.97
CA TYR A 63 12.87 -25.69 -8.42
C TYR A 63 12.35 -25.20 -9.78
N GLY A 64 12.91 -24.12 -10.32
CA GLY A 64 12.42 -23.50 -11.56
C GLY A 64 11.34 -22.44 -11.32
N HIS A 65 10.57 -22.16 -12.36
CA HIS A 65 9.68 -21.00 -12.43
C HIS A 65 8.42 -21.10 -11.57
N ILE A 66 8.02 -22.32 -11.18
CA ILE A 66 6.88 -22.53 -10.28
C ILE A 66 7.23 -23.60 -9.25
N PHE A 67 6.92 -23.30 -7.99
CA PHE A 67 7.11 -24.22 -6.87
C PHE A 67 6.11 -23.93 -5.76
N THR A 68 5.89 -24.91 -4.89
CA THR A 68 4.95 -24.86 -3.78
C THR A 68 5.70 -24.80 -2.45
N CYS A 69 5.36 -23.82 -1.61
CA CYS A 69 5.82 -23.76 -0.24
C CYS A 69 4.66 -23.83 0.74
N LYS A 70 4.84 -24.52 1.87
CA LYS A 70 3.93 -24.40 2.99
C LYS A 70 4.24 -23.12 3.76
N VAL A 71 3.28 -22.21 3.87
CA VAL A 71 3.41 -20.93 4.58
C VAL A 71 2.21 -20.74 5.49
N ALA A 72 2.45 -20.73 6.81
CA ALA A 72 1.42 -20.53 7.84
C ALA A 72 0.15 -21.39 7.62
N GLY A 73 0.35 -22.69 7.43
CA GLY A 73 -0.73 -23.67 7.24
C GLY A 73 -1.36 -23.71 5.84
N LYS A 74 -0.92 -22.84 4.93
CA LYS A 74 -1.40 -22.79 3.54
C LYS A 74 -0.32 -23.28 2.58
N TYR A 75 -0.74 -23.90 1.48
CA TYR A 75 0.15 -24.22 0.36
C TYR A 75 0.08 -23.12 -0.67
N VAL A 76 1.23 -22.50 -0.92
CA VAL A 76 1.37 -21.35 -1.82
C VAL A 76 2.25 -21.76 -2.99
N HIS A 77 1.68 -21.70 -4.19
CA HIS A 77 2.40 -21.88 -5.45
C HIS A 77 2.93 -20.54 -5.89
N PHE A 78 4.24 -20.34 -5.82
CA PHE A 78 4.89 -19.14 -6.31
C PHE A 78 5.23 -19.30 -7.79
N LEU A 79 4.64 -18.45 -8.63
CA LEU A 79 4.99 -18.33 -10.04
C LEU A 79 5.93 -17.11 -10.19
N THR A 80 7.14 -17.36 -10.67
CA THR A 80 8.22 -16.36 -10.71
C THR A 80 8.56 -15.87 -12.11
N ASP A 81 8.09 -16.54 -13.16
CA ASP A 81 8.29 -16.12 -14.54
C ASP A 81 7.25 -15.06 -14.97
N PRO A 82 7.66 -13.82 -15.30
CA PRO A 82 6.74 -12.75 -15.66
C PRO A 82 6.02 -12.98 -16.99
N PHE A 83 6.56 -13.79 -17.90
CA PHE A 83 5.87 -14.15 -19.15
C PHE A 83 4.62 -14.98 -18.87
N SER A 84 4.69 -15.85 -17.88
CA SER A 84 3.57 -16.74 -17.49
C SER A 84 2.53 -16.09 -16.57
N TYR A 85 2.73 -14.83 -16.10
CA TYR A 85 1.77 -14.15 -15.19
C TYR A 85 0.36 -14.02 -15.78
N HIS A 86 0.26 -13.88 -17.11
CA HIS A 86 -1.03 -13.82 -17.79
C HIS A 86 -1.89 -15.07 -17.59
N SER A 87 -1.26 -16.24 -17.45
CA SER A 87 -1.95 -17.50 -17.22
C SER A 87 -2.72 -17.50 -15.89
N VAL A 88 -2.17 -16.88 -14.84
CA VAL A 88 -2.86 -16.69 -13.55
C VAL A 88 -3.94 -15.63 -13.64
N MET A 89 -3.65 -14.51 -14.32
CA MET A 89 -4.56 -13.36 -14.40
C MET A 89 -5.85 -13.67 -15.20
N ARG A 90 -5.79 -14.60 -16.14
CA ARG A 90 -6.95 -15.02 -16.97
C ARG A 90 -7.81 -16.11 -16.33
N GLN A 91 -7.36 -16.75 -15.24
CA GLN A 91 -8.03 -17.90 -14.61
C GLN A 91 -9.15 -17.51 -13.62
N GLY A 92 -9.90 -16.45 -13.88
CA GLY A 92 -10.98 -16.01 -13.00
C GLY A 92 -12.07 -17.06 -12.73
N ARG A 93 -12.21 -18.06 -13.61
CA ARG A 93 -13.11 -19.22 -13.43
C ARG A 93 -12.65 -20.09 -12.25
N HIS A 94 -11.35 -20.42 -12.19
CA HIS A 94 -10.79 -21.39 -11.23
C HIS A 94 -10.09 -20.69 -10.04
N LEU A 95 -9.66 -19.44 -10.20
CA LEU A 95 -8.90 -18.67 -9.22
C LEU A 95 -9.68 -17.46 -8.72
N ASP A 96 -9.84 -17.36 -7.41
CA ASP A 96 -10.58 -16.30 -6.73
C ASP A 96 -9.66 -15.39 -5.91
N TRP A 97 -9.78 -14.09 -6.10
CA TRP A 97 -9.08 -13.10 -5.29
C TRP A 97 -9.92 -12.63 -4.09
N LYS A 98 -11.26 -12.65 -4.22
CA LYS A 98 -12.20 -12.15 -3.21
C LYS A 98 -12.12 -12.97 -1.92
N LYS A 99 -12.01 -14.31 -2.06
CA LYS A 99 -11.97 -15.23 -0.92
C LYS A 99 -10.86 -14.90 0.08
N PHE A 100 -9.65 -14.59 -0.40
CA PHE A 100 -8.54 -14.19 0.46
C PHE A 100 -8.75 -12.78 1.00
N HIS A 101 -9.12 -11.82 0.13
CA HIS A 101 -9.23 -10.40 0.46
C HIS A 101 -10.28 -10.15 1.56
N PHE A 102 -11.51 -10.64 1.39
CA PHE A 102 -12.57 -10.41 2.37
C PHE A 102 -12.33 -11.13 3.69
N ALA A 103 -11.78 -12.35 3.67
CA ALA A 103 -11.41 -13.05 4.89
C ALA A 103 -10.29 -12.34 5.67
N ALA A 104 -9.28 -11.84 4.98
CA ALA A 104 -8.20 -11.07 5.60
C ALA A 104 -8.71 -9.73 6.16
N SER A 105 -9.55 -9.03 5.41
CA SER A 105 -10.17 -7.76 5.82
C SER A 105 -11.01 -7.94 7.09
N ALA A 106 -11.94 -8.89 7.12
CA ALA A 106 -12.78 -9.16 8.29
C ALA A 106 -11.95 -9.45 9.54
N LYS A 107 -10.89 -10.27 9.42
CA LYS A 107 -9.99 -10.59 10.53
C LYS A 107 -9.19 -9.38 11.02
N ALA A 108 -8.60 -8.63 10.10
CA ALA A 108 -7.73 -7.51 10.46
C ALA A 108 -8.54 -6.35 11.04
N PHE A 109 -9.59 -5.93 10.37
CA PHE A 109 -10.38 -4.78 10.80
C PHE A 109 -11.47 -5.13 11.82
N GLY A 110 -11.90 -6.39 11.89
CA GLY A 110 -12.89 -6.85 12.87
C GLY A 110 -14.31 -6.44 12.53
N HIS A 111 -14.63 -6.22 11.26
CA HIS A 111 -16.02 -6.13 10.79
C HIS A 111 -16.58 -7.53 10.52
N GLY A 112 -17.91 -7.62 10.36
CA GLY A 112 -18.58 -8.87 10.02
C GLY A 112 -18.07 -9.51 8.74
N SER A 113 -18.24 -10.81 8.62
CA SER A 113 -17.84 -11.55 7.43
C SER A 113 -18.77 -11.22 6.27
N ILE A 114 -18.22 -10.75 5.18
CA ILE A 114 -18.93 -10.59 3.90
C ILE A 114 -18.76 -11.89 3.13
N ASP A 115 -19.85 -12.59 2.83
CA ASP A 115 -19.78 -13.83 2.04
C ASP A 115 -19.27 -13.52 0.62
N PRO A 116 -18.10 -14.06 0.22
CA PRO A 116 -17.57 -13.83 -1.12
C PRO A 116 -18.49 -14.34 -2.24
N ARG A 117 -19.46 -15.24 -1.90
CA ARG A 117 -20.44 -15.77 -2.82
C ARG A 117 -21.64 -14.84 -3.01
N ASP A 118 -21.85 -13.89 -2.08
CA ASP A 118 -22.79 -12.79 -2.30
C ASP A 118 -22.23 -11.84 -3.35
N GLY A 119 -22.49 -12.19 -4.60
CA GLY A 119 -22.02 -11.44 -5.76
C GLY A 119 -22.48 -9.98 -5.76
N ASN A 120 -23.68 -9.72 -5.28
CA ASN A 120 -24.25 -8.37 -5.29
C ASN A 120 -23.52 -7.46 -4.32
N THR A 121 -23.37 -7.85 -3.05
CA THR A 121 -22.69 -7.03 -2.04
C THR A 121 -21.22 -6.82 -2.36
N THR A 122 -20.48 -7.89 -2.71
CA THR A 122 -19.06 -7.78 -3.03
C THR A 122 -18.80 -6.97 -4.29
N GLU A 123 -19.67 -7.10 -5.30
CA GLU A 123 -19.58 -6.33 -6.54
C GLU A 123 -19.92 -4.85 -6.30
N ASN A 124 -20.99 -4.55 -5.59
CA ASN A 124 -21.36 -3.18 -5.23
C ASN A 124 -20.25 -2.47 -4.44
N MET A 125 -19.61 -3.17 -3.49
CA MET A 125 -18.45 -2.64 -2.78
C MET A 125 -17.29 -2.31 -3.72
N HIS A 126 -17.00 -3.20 -4.67
CA HIS A 126 -15.93 -2.99 -5.64
C HIS A 126 -16.26 -1.85 -6.63
N GLN A 127 -17.49 -1.82 -7.12
CA GLN A 127 -17.96 -0.76 -8.03
C GLN A 127 -17.98 0.61 -7.37
N THR A 128 -18.24 0.70 -6.07
CA THR A 128 -18.16 1.97 -5.34
C THR A 128 -16.76 2.58 -5.46
N PHE A 129 -15.70 1.77 -5.29
CA PHE A 129 -14.33 2.25 -5.46
C PHE A 129 -14.02 2.67 -6.92
N ILE A 130 -14.46 1.87 -7.91
CA ILE A 130 -14.23 2.21 -9.32
C ILE A 130 -14.94 3.51 -9.68
N ARG A 131 -16.19 3.65 -9.27
CA ARG A 131 -17.00 4.83 -9.56
C ARG A 131 -16.43 6.11 -8.97
N THR A 132 -15.91 6.06 -7.74
CA THR A 132 -15.51 7.25 -6.99
C THR A 132 -14.02 7.60 -7.09
N LEU A 133 -13.17 6.61 -7.38
CA LEU A 133 -11.71 6.80 -7.47
C LEU A 133 -11.19 6.85 -8.92
N GLN A 134 -12.10 6.90 -9.89
CA GLN A 134 -11.78 6.94 -11.31
C GLN A 134 -12.77 7.90 -12.04
N GLY A 135 -12.51 8.14 -13.32
CA GLY A 135 -13.38 8.99 -14.13
C GLY A 135 -13.48 10.43 -13.60
N ASN A 136 -14.65 11.02 -13.68
CA ASN A 136 -14.88 12.42 -13.29
C ASN A 136 -14.91 12.63 -11.76
N ALA A 137 -15.35 11.63 -11.00
CA ALA A 137 -15.39 11.72 -9.54
C ALA A 137 -13.99 11.90 -8.91
N LEU A 138 -12.94 11.42 -9.60
CA LEU A 138 -11.57 11.65 -9.21
C LEU A 138 -11.18 13.13 -9.19
N ASN A 139 -11.78 13.97 -10.04
CA ASN A 139 -11.44 15.39 -10.11
C ASN A 139 -11.74 16.11 -8.79
N SER A 140 -12.92 15.86 -8.20
CA SER A 140 -13.28 16.45 -6.90
C SER A 140 -12.38 16.01 -5.76
N LEU A 141 -11.90 14.75 -5.78
CA LEU A 141 -10.91 14.28 -4.81
C LEU A 141 -9.56 14.97 -4.99
N ILE A 142 -9.12 15.19 -6.23
CA ILE A 142 -7.88 15.91 -6.55
C ILE A 142 -7.97 17.36 -6.04
N GLU A 143 -9.05 18.05 -6.31
CA GLU A 143 -9.28 19.44 -5.87
C GLU A 143 -9.26 19.51 -4.34
N ALA A 144 -10.06 18.68 -3.67
CA ALA A 144 -10.10 18.63 -2.20
C ALA A 144 -8.74 18.27 -1.59
N MET A 145 -7.99 17.35 -2.22
CA MET A 145 -6.64 16.98 -1.72
C MET A 145 -5.63 18.11 -1.87
N THR A 146 -5.68 18.88 -2.98
CA THR A 146 -4.84 20.07 -3.16
C THR A 146 -5.10 21.11 -2.08
N GLU A 147 -6.37 21.40 -1.79
CA GLU A 147 -6.77 22.36 -0.76
C GLU A 147 -6.32 21.89 0.64
N ASN A 148 -6.57 20.63 0.97
CA ASN A 148 -6.22 20.08 2.28
C ASN A 148 -4.70 19.98 2.47
N LEU A 149 -3.92 19.61 1.44
CA LEU A 149 -2.46 19.62 1.51
C LEU A 149 -1.91 21.01 1.80
N GLN A 150 -2.37 22.03 1.08
CA GLN A 150 -1.97 23.42 1.30
C GLN A 150 -2.37 23.90 2.71
N TYR A 151 -3.60 23.59 3.12
CA TYR A 151 -4.06 23.90 4.47
C TYR A 151 -3.13 23.30 5.53
N VAL A 152 -2.82 21.99 5.42
CA VAL A 152 -1.97 21.29 6.40
C VAL A 152 -0.52 21.80 6.38
N MET A 153 0.03 22.04 5.19
CA MET A 153 1.42 22.43 5.02
C MET A 153 1.69 23.91 5.39
N LEU A 154 0.76 24.81 5.07
CA LEU A 154 0.97 26.26 5.20
C LEU A 154 0.32 26.83 6.46
N GLN A 155 -0.95 26.49 6.74
CA GLN A 155 -1.72 27.12 7.81
C GLN A 155 -1.56 26.43 9.16
N SER A 156 -1.39 25.14 9.20
CA SER A 156 -1.28 24.41 10.46
C SER A 156 0.12 24.53 11.11
N SER A 157 1.08 25.06 10.38
CA SER A 157 2.49 25.23 10.82
C SER A 157 2.89 26.68 11.11
N THR A 158 1.94 27.61 11.08
CA THR A 158 2.17 29.06 10.99
C THR A 158 3.07 29.66 12.04
N SER A 159 3.10 29.18 13.27
CA SER A 159 3.94 29.80 14.32
C SER A 159 5.46 29.56 14.13
N LYS A 160 5.84 28.47 13.45
CA LYS A 160 7.26 28.12 13.23
C LYS A 160 7.78 28.52 11.84
N LEU A 161 6.89 28.60 10.84
CA LEU A 161 7.25 28.86 9.44
C LEU A 161 7.40 30.36 9.12
N HIS A 162 6.73 31.26 9.84
CA HIS A 162 6.80 32.71 9.61
C HIS A 162 8.17 33.36 9.95
N SER A 163 9.11 32.63 10.54
CA SER A 163 10.39 33.17 10.97
C SER A 163 11.51 33.11 9.93
N ASN A 164 11.26 32.64 8.70
CA ASN A 164 12.29 32.38 7.68
C ASN A 164 13.44 31.45 8.14
N ASN A 165 13.25 30.77 9.27
CA ASN A 165 14.24 29.89 9.88
C ASN A 165 14.05 28.44 9.37
N TRP A 166 15.17 27.73 9.29
CA TRP A 166 15.14 26.30 9.01
C TRP A 166 14.47 25.54 10.16
N VAL A 167 13.52 24.68 9.80
CA VAL A 167 12.87 23.70 10.70
C VAL A 167 13.49 22.35 10.43
N THR A 168 14.00 21.69 11.48
CA THR A 168 14.51 20.31 11.39
C THR A 168 13.42 19.33 11.81
N ASP A 169 13.29 18.22 11.05
CA ASP A 169 12.28 17.20 11.30
C ASP A 169 12.75 15.83 10.78
N GLY A 170 12.01 14.75 11.14
CA GLY A 170 12.11 13.46 10.49
C GLY A 170 11.32 13.46 9.18
N LEU A 171 11.96 13.03 8.09
CA LEU A 171 11.35 13.04 6.76
C LEU A 171 10.11 12.10 6.68
N TYR A 172 10.23 10.90 7.27
CA TYR A 172 9.10 9.96 7.34
C TYR A 172 8.00 10.47 8.25
N ALA A 173 8.36 11.03 9.42
CA ALA A 173 7.40 11.63 10.34
C ALA A 173 6.67 12.82 9.71
N PHE A 174 7.36 13.66 8.93
CA PHE A 174 6.75 14.75 8.16
C PHE A 174 5.74 14.21 7.13
N CYS A 175 6.13 13.23 6.32
CA CYS A 175 5.21 12.60 5.37
C CYS A 175 4.01 11.95 6.06
N CYS A 176 4.21 11.27 7.20
CA CYS A 176 3.12 10.71 7.99
C CYS A 176 2.09 11.77 8.40
N ARG A 177 2.56 12.89 8.97
CA ARG A 177 1.66 13.95 9.44
C ARG A 177 0.91 14.61 8.30
N VAL A 178 1.63 15.03 7.26
CA VAL A 178 1.02 15.78 6.15
C VAL A 178 0.05 14.90 5.37
N MET A 179 0.47 13.70 4.95
CA MET A 179 -0.38 12.83 4.13
C MET A 179 -1.55 12.27 4.90
N PHE A 180 -1.36 11.88 6.16
CA PHE A 180 -2.47 11.35 6.96
C PHE A 180 -3.52 12.41 7.24
N GLU A 181 -3.13 13.61 7.68
CA GLU A 181 -4.06 14.70 7.99
C GLU A 181 -4.81 15.14 6.72
N SER A 182 -4.09 15.40 5.62
CA SER A 182 -4.71 15.80 4.35
C SER A 182 -5.63 14.73 3.77
N GLY A 183 -5.19 13.47 3.77
CA GLY A 183 -5.99 12.35 3.27
C GLY A 183 -7.22 12.06 4.13
N PHE A 184 -7.09 12.22 5.47
CA PHE A 184 -8.23 12.08 6.38
C PHE A 184 -9.28 13.17 6.11
N LEU A 185 -8.86 14.43 5.99
CA LEU A 185 -9.75 15.55 5.67
C LEU A 185 -10.41 15.37 4.30
N THR A 186 -9.66 14.89 3.31
CA THR A 186 -10.16 14.68 1.95
C THR A 186 -11.23 13.58 1.87
N LEU A 187 -11.03 12.48 2.60
CA LEU A 187 -11.95 11.35 2.55
C LEU A 187 -13.12 11.49 3.52
N PHE A 188 -12.83 11.89 4.77
CA PHE A 188 -13.80 11.88 5.86
C PHE A 188 -14.31 13.28 6.24
N GLY A 189 -13.89 14.32 5.52
CA GLY A 189 -14.39 15.66 5.69
C GLY A 189 -13.91 16.41 6.92
N THR A 190 -14.45 17.60 7.15
CA THR A 190 -14.08 18.55 8.20
C THR A 190 -15.24 18.77 9.18
N GLU A 191 -14.91 19.21 10.41
CA GLU A 191 -15.92 19.59 11.41
C GLU A 191 -16.33 21.07 11.28
N PHE A 192 -15.75 21.82 10.34
CA PHE A 192 -16.05 23.23 10.05
C PHE A 192 -16.46 23.40 8.59
N ASN A 193 -17.23 24.47 8.31
CA ASN A 193 -17.86 24.68 7.01
C ASN A 193 -16.90 25.10 5.89
N SER A 194 -15.73 25.66 6.22
CA SER A 194 -14.74 26.13 5.25
C SER A 194 -13.34 26.17 5.84
N THR A 195 -12.33 25.91 5.01
CA THR A 195 -10.91 26.10 5.37
C THR A 195 -10.59 27.57 5.67
N GLN A 196 -11.47 28.50 5.28
CA GLN A 196 -11.38 29.93 5.59
C GLN A 196 -12.06 30.32 6.92
N ASP A 197 -12.75 29.39 7.58
CA ASP A 197 -13.42 29.68 8.85
C ASP A 197 -12.37 29.99 9.93
N LYS A 198 -12.46 31.21 10.53
CA LYS A 198 -11.44 31.80 11.40
C LYS A 198 -11.46 31.26 12.84
N ASN A 199 -12.22 30.21 13.14
CA ASN A 199 -12.27 29.65 14.49
C ASN A 199 -11.04 28.79 14.78
N LEU A 200 -9.93 29.40 15.18
CA LEU A 200 -8.65 28.77 15.46
C LEU A 200 -8.78 27.64 16.49
N SER A 201 -9.56 27.80 17.55
CA SER A 201 -9.73 26.78 18.58
C SER A 201 -10.37 25.49 18.04
N GLN A 202 -11.34 25.62 17.16
CA GLN A 202 -12.02 24.45 16.55
C GLN A 202 -11.08 23.71 15.60
N ARG A 203 -10.27 24.43 14.82
CA ARG A 203 -9.24 23.85 13.94
C ARG A 203 -8.14 23.11 14.71
N GLU A 204 -7.66 23.71 15.80
CA GLU A 204 -6.66 23.08 16.67
C GLU A 204 -7.21 21.80 17.32
N THR A 205 -8.47 21.83 17.77
CA THR A 205 -9.15 20.65 18.32
C THR A 205 -9.25 19.55 17.27
N GLN A 206 -9.75 19.86 16.06
CA GLN A 206 -9.83 18.86 14.97
C GLN A 206 -8.46 18.30 14.62
N ARG A 207 -7.44 19.15 14.52
CA ARG A 207 -6.08 18.72 14.25
C ARG A 207 -5.55 17.78 15.32
N ALA A 208 -5.76 18.10 16.58
CA ALA A 208 -5.36 17.26 17.71
C ALA A 208 -6.03 15.87 17.64
N LEU A 209 -7.32 15.82 17.28
CA LEU A 209 -8.05 14.55 17.06
C LEU A 209 -7.46 13.74 15.90
N ILE A 210 -7.13 14.38 14.78
CA ILE A 210 -6.54 13.68 13.62
C ILE A 210 -5.12 13.19 13.93
N LEU A 211 -4.29 13.98 14.64
CA LEU A 211 -2.96 13.54 15.06
C LEU A 211 -3.02 12.38 16.06
N ASN A 212 -4.00 12.39 16.97
CA ASN A 212 -4.25 11.23 17.84
C ASN A 212 -4.68 9.99 17.02
N ALA A 213 -5.53 10.19 16.00
CA ALA A 213 -5.88 9.11 15.08
C ALA A 213 -4.65 8.58 14.31
N LEU A 214 -3.70 9.44 13.92
CA LEU A 214 -2.43 9.01 13.31
C LEU A 214 -1.62 8.11 14.24
N GLU A 215 -1.49 8.45 15.52
CA GLU A 215 -0.75 7.60 16.47
C GLU A 215 -1.46 6.23 16.68
N ASN A 216 -2.78 6.22 16.79
CA ASN A 216 -3.54 4.96 16.82
C ASN A 216 -3.39 4.17 15.50
N PHE A 217 -3.34 4.87 14.36
CA PHE A 217 -3.12 4.23 13.06
C PHE A 217 -1.75 3.54 13.00
N LYS A 218 -0.67 4.21 13.42
CA LYS A 218 0.67 3.63 13.48
C LYS A 218 0.74 2.39 14.36
N GLU A 219 0.11 2.45 15.54
CA GLU A 219 0.07 1.32 16.48
C GLU A 219 -0.70 0.12 15.91
N PHE A 220 -1.83 0.37 15.25
CA PHE A 220 -2.60 -0.67 14.57
C PHE A 220 -1.86 -1.23 13.35
N ASP A 221 -1.29 -0.36 12.51
CA ASP A 221 -0.62 -0.73 11.27
C ASP A 221 0.63 -1.59 11.51
N LYS A 222 1.35 -1.33 12.62
CA LYS A 222 2.54 -2.10 13.02
C LYS A 222 2.28 -3.61 13.11
N ILE A 223 1.10 -4.02 13.56
CA ILE A 223 0.76 -5.43 13.73
C ILE A 223 -0.06 -6.01 12.57
N PHE A 224 -0.37 -5.20 11.57
CA PHE A 224 -1.23 -5.59 10.45
C PHE A 224 -0.72 -6.85 9.71
N PRO A 225 0.59 -7.04 9.48
CA PRO A 225 1.11 -8.29 8.90
C PRO A 225 0.74 -9.54 9.70
N ALA A 226 0.79 -9.46 11.02
CA ALA A 226 0.42 -10.58 11.90
C ALA A 226 -1.09 -10.89 11.82
N LEU A 227 -1.93 -9.86 11.69
CA LEU A 227 -3.39 -10.03 11.53
C LEU A 227 -3.72 -10.72 10.20
N VAL A 228 -3.07 -10.33 9.12
CA VAL A 228 -3.23 -10.98 7.79
C VAL A 228 -2.72 -12.42 7.83
N ALA A 229 -1.67 -12.70 8.58
CA ALA A 229 -1.17 -14.05 8.82
C ALA A 229 -2.12 -14.90 9.71
N GLY A 230 -3.15 -14.28 10.30
CA GLY A 230 -4.18 -14.96 11.06
C GLY A 230 -4.01 -14.93 12.57
N VAL A 231 -3.05 -14.14 13.10
CA VAL A 231 -2.91 -13.94 14.55
C VAL A 231 -4.08 -13.09 15.05
N PRO A 232 -4.83 -13.53 16.06
CA PRO A 232 -5.97 -12.77 16.57
C PRO A 232 -5.52 -11.45 17.25
N ILE A 233 -6.23 -10.35 16.98
CA ILE A 233 -5.85 -9.02 17.50
C ILE A 233 -5.82 -8.91 19.02
N HIS A 234 -6.64 -9.70 19.73
CA HIS A 234 -6.67 -9.66 21.21
C HIS A 234 -5.34 -10.05 21.87
N VAL A 235 -4.44 -10.69 21.12
CA VAL A 235 -3.05 -10.95 21.55
C VAL A 235 -2.28 -9.64 21.70
N PHE A 236 -2.65 -8.60 20.93
CA PHE A 236 -2.01 -7.29 20.87
C PHE A 236 -2.92 -6.22 21.48
N LYS A 237 -2.97 -6.13 22.82
CA LYS A 237 -3.92 -5.25 23.55
C LYS A 237 -3.85 -3.78 23.11
N SER A 238 -2.64 -3.23 22.91
CA SER A 238 -2.45 -1.84 22.48
C SER A 238 -3.06 -1.60 21.10
N ALA A 239 -2.74 -2.45 20.14
CA ALA A 239 -3.25 -2.33 18.78
C ALA A 239 -4.76 -2.62 18.69
N HIS A 240 -5.30 -3.51 19.55
CA HIS A 240 -6.74 -3.71 19.68
C HIS A 240 -7.43 -2.41 20.13
N ASN A 241 -6.92 -1.77 21.19
CA ASN A 241 -7.46 -0.49 21.67
C ASN A 241 -7.33 0.61 20.61
N ALA A 242 -6.20 0.66 19.89
CA ALA A 242 -5.98 1.62 18.81
C ALA A 242 -7.00 1.43 17.67
N ARG A 243 -7.27 0.19 17.27
CA ARG A 243 -8.28 -0.13 16.26
C ARG A 243 -9.70 0.33 16.69
N GLU A 244 -10.08 0.05 17.92
CA GLU A 244 -11.42 0.45 18.40
C GLU A 244 -11.55 1.98 18.45
N LYS A 245 -10.53 2.73 18.93
CA LYS A 245 -10.52 4.20 18.91
C LYS A 245 -10.61 4.78 17.50
N LEU A 246 -9.90 4.18 16.53
CA LEU A 246 -10.02 4.58 15.13
C LEU A 246 -11.43 4.35 14.57
N ALA A 247 -12.03 3.22 14.91
CA ALA A 247 -13.41 2.93 14.51
C ALA A 247 -14.41 3.92 15.12
N GLU A 248 -14.25 4.30 16.41
CA GLU A 248 -15.12 5.28 17.09
C GLU A 248 -15.14 6.63 16.36
N ALA A 249 -13.99 7.10 15.85
CA ALA A 249 -13.93 8.34 15.07
C ALA A 249 -14.68 8.26 13.72
N LEU A 250 -14.97 7.03 13.25
CA LEU A 250 -15.60 6.75 11.95
C LEU A 250 -17.04 6.21 12.06
N PHE A 251 -17.68 6.33 13.23
CA PHE A 251 -19.11 6.02 13.35
C PHE A 251 -19.95 6.90 12.40
N HIS A 252 -20.97 6.32 11.80
CA HIS A 252 -21.86 7.04 10.88
C HIS A 252 -22.47 8.30 11.52
N GLU A 253 -22.78 8.27 12.82
CA GLU A 253 -23.25 9.43 13.57
C GLU A 253 -22.23 10.57 13.55
N ASN A 254 -20.94 10.27 13.73
CA ASN A 254 -19.86 11.26 13.71
C ASN A 254 -19.57 11.74 12.28
N LEU A 255 -19.59 10.83 11.30
CA LEU A 255 -19.38 11.19 9.91
C LEU A 255 -20.49 12.13 9.38
N ARG A 256 -21.76 11.88 9.72
CA ARG A 256 -22.89 12.73 9.32
C ARG A 256 -22.82 14.17 9.84
N LYS A 257 -22.04 14.43 10.87
CA LYS A 257 -21.82 15.77 11.44
C LYS A 257 -20.72 16.54 10.67
N ARG A 258 -19.96 15.89 9.79
CA ARG A 258 -18.85 16.49 9.06
C ARG A 258 -19.29 17.07 7.74
N ASN A 259 -18.58 18.10 7.31
CA ASN A 259 -18.75 18.76 6.02
C ASN A 259 -17.73 18.21 5.00
N ASN A 260 -18.05 18.31 3.72
CA ASN A 260 -17.16 17.95 2.62
C ASN A 260 -16.67 16.49 2.65
N ILE A 261 -17.50 15.56 3.12
CA ILE A 261 -17.22 14.14 3.05
C ILE A 261 -17.14 13.71 1.58
N SER A 262 -16.13 12.90 1.23
CA SER A 262 -15.98 12.39 -0.14
C SER A 262 -17.17 11.54 -0.60
N GLU A 263 -17.44 11.55 -1.91
CA GLU A 263 -18.47 10.68 -2.51
C GLU A 263 -18.21 9.21 -2.18
N LEU A 264 -16.95 8.79 -2.11
CA LEU A 264 -16.58 7.43 -1.70
C LEU A 264 -17.15 7.07 -0.33
N VAL A 265 -16.88 7.88 0.69
CA VAL A 265 -17.34 7.62 2.05
C VAL A 265 -18.86 7.71 2.14
N THR A 266 -19.48 8.67 1.48
CA THR A 266 -20.93 8.84 1.43
C THR A 266 -21.63 7.62 0.83
N LEU A 267 -21.18 7.13 -0.32
CA LEU A 267 -21.76 5.93 -0.96
C LEU A 267 -21.52 4.68 -0.13
N ARG A 268 -20.37 4.58 0.55
CA ARG A 268 -20.11 3.46 1.46
C ARG A 268 -20.96 3.49 2.72
N MET A 269 -21.24 4.67 3.28
CA MET A 269 -22.21 4.80 4.39
C MET A 269 -23.59 4.27 3.96
N PHE A 270 -24.05 4.69 2.78
CA PHE A 270 -25.32 4.22 2.24
C PHE A 270 -25.31 2.69 2.02
N LEU A 271 -24.25 2.15 1.42
CA LEU A 271 -24.13 0.70 1.23
C LEU A 271 -24.07 -0.06 2.55
N ASN A 272 -23.32 0.43 3.53
CA ASN A 272 -23.24 -0.19 4.85
C ASN A 272 -24.59 -0.20 5.60
N ASP A 273 -25.42 0.82 5.39
CA ASP A 273 -26.76 0.88 5.99
C ASP A 273 -27.71 -0.18 5.40
N THR A 274 -27.42 -0.71 4.21
CA THR A 274 -28.17 -1.86 3.64
C THR A 274 -27.74 -3.21 4.21
N LEU A 275 -26.59 -3.28 4.92
CA LEU A 275 -26.10 -4.51 5.53
C LEU A 275 -26.75 -4.73 6.90
N SER A 276 -27.93 -5.37 6.91
CA SER A 276 -28.71 -5.62 8.14
C SER A 276 -28.01 -6.50 9.18
N THR A 277 -26.97 -7.23 8.78
CA THR A 277 -26.17 -8.10 9.66
C THR A 277 -25.06 -7.35 10.39
N PHE A 278 -24.75 -6.09 10.01
CA PHE A 278 -23.68 -5.31 10.61
C PHE A 278 -24.22 -4.33 11.65
N ASP A 279 -23.64 -4.37 12.84
CA ASP A 279 -23.86 -3.34 13.85
C ASP A 279 -23.10 -2.05 13.49
N ASP A 280 -23.31 -0.96 14.25
CA ASP A 280 -22.68 0.34 13.96
C ASP A 280 -21.15 0.31 14.11
N LYS A 281 -20.63 -0.56 15.00
CA LYS A 281 -19.19 -0.77 15.15
C LYS A 281 -18.58 -1.47 13.93
N GLU A 282 -19.26 -2.47 13.42
CA GLU A 282 -18.85 -3.19 12.22
C GLU A 282 -18.89 -2.29 10.98
N LYS A 283 -19.94 -1.46 10.84
CA LYS A 283 -20.01 -0.43 9.79
C LYS A 283 -18.83 0.54 9.87
N ALA A 284 -18.52 1.06 11.06
CA ALA A 284 -17.35 1.94 11.27
C ALA A 284 -16.03 1.24 10.92
N LYS A 285 -15.87 -0.04 11.25
CA LYS A 285 -14.69 -0.83 10.90
C LYS A 285 -14.51 -1.04 9.39
N THR A 286 -15.59 -1.00 8.59
CA THR A 286 -15.47 -0.98 7.14
C THR A 286 -14.88 0.35 6.63
N HIS A 287 -15.17 1.48 7.29
CA HIS A 287 -14.53 2.77 6.98
C HIS A 287 -13.07 2.81 7.45
N LEU A 288 -12.74 2.16 8.57
CA LEU A 288 -11.35 1.98 8.98
C LEU A 288 -10.54 1.21 7.92
N ALA A 289 -11.14 0.22 7.25
CA ALA A 289 -10.49 -0.45 6.14
C ALA A 289 -10.20 0.50 4.97
N VAL A 290 -11.08 1.48 4.68
CA VAL A 290 -10.83 2.53 3.68
C VAL A 290 -9.70 3.45 4.12
N LEU A 291 -9.72 3.91 5.38
CA LEU A 291 -8.64 4.75 5.94
C LEU A 291 -7.29 4.03 5.84
N TRP A 292 -7.23 2.77 6.25
CA TRP A 292 -6.00 2.00 6.17
C TRP A 292 -5.52 1.83 4.72
N ALA A 293 -6.41 1.48 3.81
CA ALA A 293 -6.07 1.27 2.40
C ALA A 293 -5.55 2.55 1.71
N SER A 294 -6.05 3.73 2.11
CA SER A 294 -5.63 5.02 1.57
C SER A 294 -4.28 5.50 2.14
N GLN A 295 -3.91 5.08 3.36
CA GLN A 295 -2.75 5.65 4.05
C GLN A 295 -1.54 4.71 4.11
N ALA A 296 -1.78 3.41 4.37
CA ALA A 296 -0.71 2.46 4.70
C ALA A 296 0.35 2.27 3.60
N ASN A 297 0.00 2.54 2.34
CA ASN A 297 0.91 2.47 1.19
C ASN A 297 1.30 3.85 0.65
N THR A 298 0.40 4.83 0.70
CA THR A 298 0.65 6.17 0.16
C THR A 298 1.70 6.92 0.99
N ILE A 299 1.62 6.84 2.31
CA ILE A 299 2.60 7.49 3.20
C ILE A 299 4.04 7.03 2.89
N PRO A 300 4.36 5.72 2.92
CA PRO A 300 5.72 5.30 2.59
C PRO A 300 6.09 5.56 1.12
N ALA A 301 5.14 5.49 0.17
CA ALA A 301 5.42 5.86 -1.22
C ALA A 301 5.79 7.34 -1.36
N THR A 302 5.12 8.23 -0.62
CA THR A 302 5.45 9.66 -0.56
C THR A 302 6.83 9.88 0.04
N PHE A 303 7.15 9.20 1.16
CA PHE A 303 8.48 9.27 1.76
C PHE A 303 9.58 8.86 0.77
N TRP A 304 9.45 7.70 0.13
CA TRP A 304 10.47 7.23 -0.81
C TRP A 304 10.61 8.15 -2.01
N SER A 305 9.50 8.68 -2.53
CA SER A 305 9.53 9.64 -3.64
C SER A 305 10.26 10.92 -3.25
N LEU A 306 9.96 11.49 -2.08
CA LEU A 306 10.61 12.71 -1.58
C LEU A 306 12.08 12.45 -1.20
N PHE A 307 12.40 11.33 -0.55
CA PHE A 307 13.76 10.96 -0.17
C PHE A 307 14.68 10.85 -1.38
N TYR A 308 14.27 10.09 -2.40
CA TYR A 308 15.08 9.95 -3.61
C TYR A 308 15.17 11.25 -4.40
N LEU A 309 14.12 12.06 -4.39
CA LEU A 309 14.12 13.38 -5.02
C LEU A 309 15.15 14.31 -4.37
N ILE A 310 15.14 14.44 -3.04
CA ILE A 310 16.09 15.31 -2.31
C ILE A 310 17.53 14.83 -2.49
N ARG A 311 17.72 13.52 -2.55
CA ARG A 311 19.05 12.90 -2.65
C ARG A 311 19.66 13.00 -4.05
N SER A 312 18.86 13.23 -5.11
CA SER A 312 19.31 13.33 -6.49
C SER A 312 19.19 14.76 -7.01
N PRO A 313 20.30 15.52 -7.11
CA PRO A 313 20.30 16.89 -7.65
C PRO A 313 19.71 16.97 -9.07
N GLU A 314 19.94 15.97 -9.90
CA GLU A 314 19.42 15.88 -11.26
C GLU A 314 17.89 15.72 -11.26
N ALA A 315 17.37 14.79 -10.43
CA ALA A 315 15.94 14.60 -10.25
C ALA A 315 15.27 15.87 -9.70
N MET A 316 15.90 16.51 -8.69
CA MET A 316 15.43 17.75 -8.09
C MET A 316 15.31 18.87 -9.12
N LYS A 317 16.35 19.05 -9.96
CA LYS A 317 16.33 20.03 -11.03
C LYS A 317 15.23 19.76 -12.05
N ALA A 318 15.16 18.54 -12.58
CA ALA A 318 14.18 18.16 -13.59
C ALA A 318 12.74 18.31 -13.07
N ALA A 319 12.46 17.86 -11.82
CA ALA A 319 11.15 18.00 -11.19
C ALA A 319 10.77 19.46 -10.94
N THR A 320 11.73 20.30 -10.50
CA THR A 320 11.48 21.72 -10.27
C THR A 320 11.15 22.45 -11.57
N GLU A 321 11.88 22.16 -12.65
CA GLU A 321 11.62 22.72 -13.99
C GLU A 321 10.23 22.30 -14.52
N GLU A 322 9.85 21.03 -14.33
CA GLU A 322 8.52 20.53 -14.71
C GLU A 322 7.39 21.23 -13.94
N VAL A 323 7.55 21.37 -12.62
CA VAL A 323 6.57 22.04 -11.75
C VAL A 323 6.42 23.51 -12.16
N GLN A 324 7.53 24.23 -12.32
CA GLN A 324 7.51 25.64 -12.73
C GLN A 324 6.83 25.83 -14.10
N LYS A 325 7.14 24.98 -15.07
CA LYS A 325 6.52 24.99 -16.38
C LYS A 325 5.00 24.75 -16.29
N THR A 326 4.60 23.77 -15.50
CA THR A 326 3.18 23.40 -15.35
C THR A 326 2.38 24.51 -14.69
N LEU A 327 2.89 25.10 -13.61
CA LEU A 327 2.25 26.23 -12.92
C LEU A 327 2.26 27.50 -13.77
N GLY A 328 3.38 27.81 -14.45
CA GLY A 328 3.48 28.96 -15.35
C GLY A 328 2.49 28.89 -16.52
N ASN A 329 2.32 27.72 -17.15
CA ASN A 329 1.35 27.49 -18.20
C ASN A 329 -0.11 27.67 -17.73
N ALA A 330 -0.36 27.42 -16.44
CA ALA A 330 -1.67 27.61 -15.82
C ALA A 330 -1.93 29.06 -15.38
N GLY A 331 -0.92 29.94 -15.47
CA GLY A 331 -1.00 31.31 -14.95
C GLY A 331 -1.06 31.37 -13.42
N GLU A 332 -0.70 30.27 -12.73
CA GLU A 332 -0.67 30.23 -11.28
C GLU A 332 0.57 30.96 -10.77
N LYS A 333 0.37 31.93 -9.87
CA LYS A 333 1.44 32.60 -9.15
C LYS A 333 1.54 32.01 -7.75
N ILE A 334 2.75 31.68 -7.36
CA ILE A 334 3.02 31.21 -6.00
C ILE A 334 2.97 32.45 -5.10
N ASP A 335 2.00 32.47 -4.18
CA ASP A 335 1.80 33.54 -3.21
C ASP A 335 1.57 32.91 -1.84
N LEU A 336 2.41 33.27 -0.86
CA LEU A 336 2.30 32.73 0.50
C LEU A 336 1.16 33.35 1.31
N ASP A 337 0.77 34.59 0.96
CA ASP A 337 -0.26 35.36 1.67
C ASP A 337 -1.58 35.45 0.88
N GLY A 338 -1.61 34.90 -0.33
CA GLY A 338 -2.68 35.08 -1.26
C GLY A 338 -3.46 33.81 -1.64
N LYS A 339 -3.69 33.65 -2.94
CA LYS A 339 -4.50 32.56 -3.49
C LYS A 339 -3.74 31.23 -3.47
N CYS A 340 -4.36 30.18 -2.92
CA CYS A 340 -3.85 28.82 -3.02
C CYS A 340 -3.65 28.38 -4.47
N ILE A 341 -2.59 27.62 -4.75
CA ILE A 341 -2.36 26.99 -6.06
C ILE A 341 -3.52 26.04 -6.36
N SER A 342 -4.07 26.13 -7.55
CA SER A 342 -5.05 25.16 -8.05
C SER A 342 -4.37 24.14 -8.95
N LEU A 343 -4.51 22.87 -8.61
CA LEU A 343 -3.98 21.75 -9.39
C LEU A 343 -5.14 20.88 -9.86
N ASN A 344 -5.42 20.91 -11.14
CA ASN A 344 -6.42 20.04 -11.72
C ASN A 344 -5.76 18.75 -12.28
N ARG A 345 -6.60 17.74 -12.54
CA ARG A 345 -6.15 16.45 -13.03
C ARG A 345 -5.34 16.54 -14.32
N LYS A 346 -5.75 17.39 -15.29
CA LYS A 346 -5.06 17.53 -16.56
C LYS A 346 -3.62 18.05 -16.38
N GLN A 347 -3.41 18.96 -15.45
CA GLN A 347 -2.06 19.45 -15.12
C GLN A 347 -1.21 18.32 -14.52
N LEU A 348 -1.76 17.57 -13.56
CA LEU A 348 -1.07 16.44 -12.93
C LEU A 348 -0.79 15.28 -13.91
N ASP A 349 -1.71 14.99 -14.83
CA ASP A 349 -1.50 13.98 -15.87
C ASP A 349 -0.36 14.37 -16.84
N ASN A 350 -0.05 15.67 -16.98
CA ASN A 350 1.02 16.20 -17.84
C ASN A 350 2.35 16.46 -17.07
N MET A 351 2.68 15.63 -16.07
CA MET A 351 3.92 15.68 -15.31
C MET A 351 4.68 14.35 -15.41
N PRO A 352 5.29 14.02 -16.55
CA PRO A 352 5.96 12.73 -16.76
C PRO A 352 7.20 12.54 -15.90
N VAL A 353 7.95 13.61 -15.55
CA VAL A 353 9.12 13.51 -14.67
C VAL A 353 8.71 13.09 -13.27
N LEU A 354 7.71 13.76 -12.68
CA LEU A 354 7.18 13.35 -11.37
C LEU A 354 6.59 11.94 -11.42
N ASP A 355 5.91 11.56 -12.51
CA ASP A 355 5.43 10.18 -12.69
C ASP A 355 6.59 9.17 -12.67
N SER A 356 7.67 9.46 -13.38
CA SER A 356 8.83 8.59 -13.44
C SER A 356 9.52 8.46 -12.08
N ILE A 357 9.68 9.57 -11.35
CA ILE A 357 10.23 9.59 -9.98
C ILE A 357 9.39 8.70 -9.04
N ILE A 358 8.06 8.89 -9.04
CA ILE A 358 7.13 8.13 -8.19
C ILE A 358 7.14 6.64 -8.57
N LYS A 359 7.13 6.32 -9.87
CA LYS A 359 7.20 4.94 -10.36
C LYS A 359 8.48 4.25 -9.92
N GLU A 360 9.62 4.92 -10.05
CA GLU A 360 10.92 4.37 -9.66
C GLU A 360 11.04 4.20 -8.15
N ALA A 361 10.57 5.16 -7.36
CA ALA A 361 10.50 5.05 -5.90
C ALA A 361 9.63 3.86 -5.47
N MET A 362 8.45 3.68 -6.08
CA MET A 362 7.59 2.53 -5.79
C MET A 362 8.18 1.21 -6.31
N ARG A 363 8.90 1.19 -7.44
CA ARG A 363 9.59 -0.01 -7.92
C ARG A 363 10.61 -0.50 -6.89
N LEU A 364 11.38 0.41 -6.32
CA LEU A 364 12.43 0.10 -5.34
C LEU A 364 11.86 -0.30 -3.97
N SER A 365 10.68 0.17 -3.61
CA SER A 365 10.11 -0.02 -2.27
C SER A 365 8.92 -0.99 -2.21
N SER A 366 8.38 -1.43 -3.36
CA SER A 366 7.22 -2.32 -3.38
C SER A 366 7.62 -3.78 -3.15
N ALA A 367 6.94 -4.40 -2.19
CA ALA A 367 6.95 -5.84 -1.95
C ALA A 367 5.52 -6.40 -1.95
N SER A 368 4.66 -5.89 -2.83
CA SER A 368 3.29 -6.37 -2.97
C SER A 368 3.24 -7.83 -3.44
N MET A 369 2.21 -8.56 -3.03
CA MET A 369 1.95 -9.93 -3.48
C MET A 369 0.56 -10.04 -4.09
N THR A 370 0.48 -10.55 -5.32
CA THR A 370 -0.79 -10.85 -5.94
C THR A 370 -1.19 -12.29 -5.60
N VAL A 371 -2.32 -12.46 -4.92
CA VAL A 371 -2.79 -13.75 -4.37
C VAL A 371 -4.09 -14.16 -5.03
N ARG A 372 -4.22 -15.45 -5.36
CA ARG A 372 -5.44 -16.09 -5.87
C ARG A 372 -5.65 -17.43 -5.17
N VAL A 373 -6.86 -17.71 -4.74
CA VAL A 373 -7.24 -18.99 -4.10
C VAL A 373 -7.92 -19.90 -5.12
N ALA A 374 -7.47 -21.14 -5.23
CA ALA A 374 -8.11 -22.14 -6.10
C ALA A 374 -9.50 -22.50 -5.55
N LYS A 375 -10.53 -22.38 -6.38
CA LYS A 375 -11.93 -22.72 -6.03
C LYS A 375 -12.18 -24.22 -6.08
N GLU A 376 -11.43 -24.94 -6.91
CA GLU A 376 -11.53 -26.36 -7.19
C GLU A 376 -10.16 -26.91 -7.61
N ASP A 377 -10.02 -28.23 -7.71
CA ASP A 377 -8.86 -28.84 -8.35
C ASP A 377 -8.89 -28.50 -9.84
N PHE A 378 -7.78 -27.98 -10.38
CA PHE A 378 -7.69 -27.62 -11.79
C PHE A 378 -6.25 -27.71 -12.30
N THR A 379 -6.09 -27.71 -13.62
CA THR A 379 -4.78 -27.64 -14.26
C THR A 379 -4.47 -26.21 -14.71
N LEU A 380 -3.39 -25.66 -14.16
CA LEU A 380 -2.84 -24.36 -14.59
C LEU A 380 -1.92 -24.59 -15.78
N HIS A 381 -2.32 -24.08 -16.96
CA HIS A 381 -1.52 -24.12 -18.16
C HIS A 381 -0.63 -22.88 -18.24
N LEU A 382 0.67 -23.08 -18.28
CA LEU A 382 1.69 -22.10 -18.63
C LEU A 382 2.08 -22.30 -20.10
N ASP A 383 2.89 -21.40 -20.65
CA ASP A 383 3.21 -21.44 -22.08
C ASP A 383 3.83 -22.80 -22.54
N ASN A 384 4.71 -23.37 -21.71
CA ASN A 384 5.43 -24.62 -22.02
C ASN A 384 5.10 -25.78 -21.10
N ASP A 385 4.40 -25.55 -20.00
CA ASP A 385 4.16 -26.53 -18.95
C ASP A 385 2.73 -26.49 -18.43
N SER A 386 2.30 -27.56 -17.75
CA SER A 386 1.01 -27.63 -17.11
C SER A 386 1.15 -28.21 -15.70
N TYR A 387 0.46 -27.62 -14.73
CA TYR A 387 0.55 -28.00 -13.33
C TYR A 387 -0.82 -28.19 -12.69
N ASN A 388 -0.99 -29.27 -11.95
CA ASN A 388 -2.19 -29.53 -11.18
C ASN A 388 -2.16 -28.73 -9.86
N ILE A 389 -3.19 -27.93 -9.63
CA ILE A 389 -3.38 -27.10 -8.45
C ILE A 389 -4.58 -27.65 -7.68
N ARG A 390 -4.43 -27.88 -6.37
CA ARG A 390 -5.54 -28.39 -5.55
C ARG A 390 -6.44 -27.24 -5.09
N LYS A 391 -7.68 -27.59 -4.85
CA LYS A 391 -8.65 -26.71 -4.19
C LYS A 391 -8.08 -26.13 -2.89
N ASP A 392 -8.39 -24.86 -2.63
CA ASP A 392 -7.94 -24.07 -1.46
C ASP A 392 -6.43 -23.76 -1.41
N ASP A 393 -5.63 -24.25 -2.36
CA ASP A 393 -4.27 -23.78 -2.55
C ASP A 393 -4.25 -22.34 -3.05
N ILE A 394 -3.14 -21.67 -2.79
CA ILE A 394 -2.91 -20.27 -3.16
C ILE A 394 -1.93 -20.23 -4.34
N VAL A 395 -2.25 -19.49 -5.39
CA VAL A 395 -1.28 -19.10 -6.43
C VAL A 395 -0.87 -17.67 -6.17
N ALA A 396 0.43 -17.43 -6.05
CA ALA A 396 1.01 -16.14 -5.69
C ALA A 396 2.03 -15.68 -6.74
N LEU A 397 1.95 -14.39 -7.09
CA LEU A 397 2.95 -13.65 -7.85
C LEU A 397 3.63 -12.66 -6.91
N TYR A 398 4.96 -12.57 -6.96
CA TYR A 398 5.73 -11.65 -6.14
C TYR A 398 6.51 -10.67 -7.03
N PRO A 399 5.89 -9.53 -7.42
CA PRO A 399 6.45 -8.61 -8.39
C PRO A 399 7.81 -8.00 -8.05
N GLN A 400 8.25 -8.03 -6.79
CA GLN A 400 9.58 -7.55 -6.41
C GLN A 400 10.70 -8.34 -7.13
N LEU A 401 10.48 -9.63 -7.43
CA LEU A 401 11.41 -10.41 -8.26
C LEU A 401 11.59 -9.77 -9.65
N LEU A 402 10.49 -9.37 -10.25
CA LEU A 402 10.45 -8.67 -11.53
C LEU A 402 11.05 -7.27 -11.44
N HIS A 403 10.73 -6.51 -10.37
CA HIS A 403 11.21 -5.14 -10.19
C HIS A 403 12.74 -5.06 -10.02
N PHE A 404 13.37 -6.12 -9.51
CA PHE A 404 14.82 -6.20 -9.27
C PHE A 404 15.54 -7.13 -10.24
N ASP A 405 14.90 -7.46 -11.37
CA ASP A 405 15.48 -8.28 -12.42
C ASP A 405 16.41 -7.42 -13.30
N PRO A 406 17.72 -7.70 -13.34
CA PRO A 406 18.67 -6.94 -14.16
C PRO A 406 18.46 -7.12 -15.67
N ASP A 407 17.80 -8.20 -16.10
CA ASP A 407 17.45 -8.41 -17.50
C ASP A 407 16.31 -7.49 -17.96
N ILE A 408 15.60 -6.85 -17.02
CA ILE A 408 14.51 -5.90 -17.30
C ILE A 408 14.94 -4.47 -17.02
N TYR A 409 15.61 -4.28 -15.88
CA TYR A 409 16.00 -2.97 -15.37
C TYR A 409 17.52 -2.90 -15.20
N ALA A 410 18.19 -2.13 -16.04
CA ALA A 410 19.62 -1.87 -15.87
C ALA A 410 19.88 -1.22 -14.50
N ASP A 411 20.88 -1.71 -13.76
CA ASP A 411 21.18 -1.30 -12.38
C ASP A 411 19.93 -1.29 -11.48
N PRO A 412 19.28 -2.46 -11.24
CA PRO A 412 17.93 -2.52 -10.70
C PRO A 412 17.83 -2.04 -9.23
N LEU A 413 18.95 -1.91 -8.53
CA LEU A 413 18.99 -1.41 -7.14
C LEU A 413 19.30 0.09 -7.05
N THR A 414 19.61 0.74 -8.18
CA THR A 414 19.93 2.17 -8.24
C THR A 414 18.70 2.96 -8.66
N PHE A 415 18.41 4.03 -7.92
CA PHE A 415 17.37 4.99 -8.30
C PHE A 415 17.79 5.76 -9.54
N LYS A 416 16.91 5.80 -10.56
CA LYS A 416 17.07 6.57 -11.80
C LYS A 416 15.75 7.29 -12.07
N TYR A 417 15.72 8.61 -11.91
CA TYR A 417 14.50 9.41 -12.01
C TYR A 417 13.85 9.36 -13.39
N ASP A 418 14.64 9.10 -14.44
CA ASP A 418 14.26 9.04 -15.86
C ASP A 418 13.96 7.63 -16.36
N ARG A 419 13.98 6.61 -15.48
CA ARG A 419 13.81 5.20 -15.87
C ARG A 419 12.53 4.94 -16.66
N TYR A 420 11.48 5.69 -16.36
CA TYR A 420 10.18 5.59 -17.02
C TYR A 420 9.92 6.75 -17.99
N LEU A 421 10.98 7.41 -18.48
CA LEU A 421 10.91 8.36 -19.57
C LEU A 421 11.54 7.75 -20.84
N ASP A 422 10.98 8.08 -21.99
CA ASP A 422 11.57 7.80 -23.28
C ASP A 422 12.51 8.93 -23.74
N GLU A 423 13.06 8.83 -24.94
CA GLU A 423 13.99 9.81 -25.51
C GLU A 423 13.35 11.19 -25.75
N ASN A 424 12.02 11.27 -25.79
CA ASN A 424 11.26 12.50 -25.94
C ASN A 424 10.83 13.11 -24.59
N GLY A 425 11.16 12.45 -23.47
CA GLY A 425 10.72 12.84 -22.13
C GLY A 425 9.27 12.45 -21.82
N GLU A 426 8.66 11.60 -22.65
CA GLU A 426 7.31 11.06 -22.43
C GLU A 426 7.36 9.73 -21.67
N GLU A 427 6.19 9.25 -21.23
CA GLU A 427 6.12 8.01 -20.46
C GLU A 427 6.58 6.78 -21.27
N LYS A 428 7.66 6.13 -20.80
CA LYS A 428 8.12 4.85 -21.31
C LYS A 428 7.26 3.70 -20.77
N THR A 429 6.56 3.02 -21.67
CA THR A 429 5.63 1.92 -21.36
C THR A 429 6.07 0.56 -21.91
N ILE A 430 7.20 0.50 -22.61
CA ILE A 430 7.70 -0.72 -23.28
C ILE A 430 8.98 -1.17 -22.60
N PHE A 431 8.96 -2.37 -22.04
CA PHE A 431 10.09 -3.02 -21.43
C PHE A 431 10.28 -4.42 -22.01
N TYR A 432 11.51 -4.87 -22.04
CA TYR A 432 11.91 -6.15 -22.61
C TYR A 432 12.65 -6.99 -21.58
N ARG A 433 12.60 -8.31 -21.73
CA ARG A 433 13.47 -9.28 -21.07
C ARG A 433 13.97 -10.26 -22.11
N ASN A 434 15.28 -10.40 -22.25
CA ASN A 434 15.90 -11.28 -23.26
C ASN A 434 15.35 -11.03 -24.69
N GLY A 435 15.17 -9.75 -25.07
CA GLY A 435 14.64 -9.35 -26.38
C GLY A 435 13.12 -9.51 -26.56
N HIS A 436 12.40 -10.09 -25.60
CA HIS A 436 10.95 -10.25 -25.68
C HIS A 436 10.22 -9.18 -24.87
N LYS A 437 9.19 -8.57 -25.48
CA LYS A 437 8.37 -7.52 -24.85
C LYS A 437 7.61 -8.11 -23.67
N LEU A 438 7.69 -7.42 -22.52
CA LEU A 438 6.95 -7.78 -21.31
C LEU A 438 5.57 -7.11 -21.27
N ARG A 439 4.57 -7.88 -20.94
CA ARG A 439 3.23 -7.38 -20.61
C ARG A 439 3.17 -6.85 -19.17
N TYR A 440 3.85 -7.52 -18.26
CA TYR A 440 3.91 -7.21 -16.84
C TYR A 440 5.36 -6.87 -16.49
N TYR A 441 5.67 -5.59 -16.40
CA TYR A 441 7.00 -5.08 -16.02
C TYR A 441 6.95 -4.26 -14.73
N TYR A 442 5.79 -3.70 -14.38
CA TYR A 442 5.61 -2.79 -13.24
C TYR A 442 4.28 -3.11 -12.55
N MET A 443 4.32 -3.59 -11.30
CA MET A 443 3.14 -4.11 -10.60
C MET A 443 3.01 -3.72 -9.12
N PRO A 444 3.38 -2.51 -8.66
CA PRO A 444 3.18 -2.14 -7.25
C PRO A 444 1.69 -2.08 -6.85
N PHE A 445 0.81 -1.83 -7.81
CA PHE A 445 -0.64 -1.82 -7.64
C PHE A 445 -1.33 -3.15 -7.98
N GLY A 446 -0.57 -4.24 -8.11
CA GLY A 446 -1.10 -5.50 -8.60
C GLY A 446 -1.50 -5.44 -10.08
N SER A 447 -2.32 -6.40 -10.53
CA SER A 447 -2.76 -6.49 -11.93
C SER A 447 -4.09 -7.22 -12.09
N GLY A 448 -4.67 -7.13 -13.31
CA GLY A 448 -5.93 -7.74 -13.67
C GLY A 448 -7.12 -7.16 -12.91
N ILE A 449 -8.15 -7.96 -12.65
CA ILE A 449 -9.40 -7.56 -11.99
C ILE A 449 -9.19 -7.06 -10.55
N ALA A 450 -8.12 -7.50 -9.88
CA ALA A 450 -7.77 -7.08 -8.52
C ALA A 450 -6.72 -5.97 -8.50
N LYS A 451 -6.50 -5.26 -9.62
CA LYS A 451 -5.64 -4.07 -9.63
C LYS A 451 -6.22 -3.00 -8.72
N CYS A 452 -5.36 -2.35 -7.92
CA CYS A 452 -5.78 -1.34 -6.96
C CYS A 452 -6.74 -0.29 -7.60
N PRO A 453 -7.96 -0.14 -7.10
CA PRO A 453 -8.90 0.83 -7.66
C PRO A 453 -8.47 2.27 -7.37
N GLY A 454 -7.78 2.52 -6.24
CA GLY A 454 -7.29 3.84 -5.83
C GLY A 454 -5.96 4.26 -6.44
N ARG A 455 -5.37 3.49 -7.36
CA ARG A 455 -4.04 3.76 -7.93
C ARG A 455 -3.90 5.14 -8.56
N LEU A 456 -4.96 5.64 -9.23
CA LEU A 456 -4.93 6.96 -9.86
C LEU A 456 -4.91 8.05 -8.79
N PHE A 457 -5.78 7.96 -7.79
CA PHE A 457 -5.80 8.91 -6.69
C PHE A 457 -4.47 8.90 -5.93
N ALA A 458 -3.93 7.71 -5.58
CA ALA A 458 -2.65 7.59 -4.88
C ALA A 458 -1.47 8.26 -5.62
N VAL A 459 -1.38 8.09 -6.94
CA VAL A 459 -0.32 8.75 -7.73
C VAL A 459 -0.54 10.27 -7.76
N HIS A 460 -1.80 10.72 -7.94
CA HIS A 460 -2.10 12.16 -7.96
C HIS A 460 -1.81 12.84 -6.61
N GLU A 461 -2.21 12.23 -5.48
CA GLU A 461 -1.94 12.84 -4.17
C GLU A 461 -0.44 12.94 -3.86
N ILE A 462 0.38 11.97 -4.30
CA ILE A 462 1.85 12.06 -4.18
C ILE A 462 2.39 13.17 -5.10
N LYS A 463 1.90 13.28 -6.35
CA LYS A 463 2.29 14.38 -7.25
C LYS A 463 1.93 15.74 -6.67
N GLN A 464 0.71 15.91 -6.15
CA GLN A 464 0.27 17.14 -5.49
C GLN A 464 1.20 17.49 -4.32
N PHE A 465 1.48 16.52 -3.46
CA PHE A 465 2.40 16.71 -2.34
C PHE A 465 3.79 17.18 -2.83
N LEU A 466 4.41 16.48 -3.80
CA LEU A 466 5.71 16.86 -4.33
C LEU A 466 5.69 18.22 -5.02
N THR A 467 4.65 18.51 -5.80
CA THR A 467 4.46 19.81 -6.46
C THR A 467 4.40 20.95 -5.44
N LEU A 468 3.62 20.79 -4.37
CA LEU A 468 3.50 21.81 -3.32
C LEU A 468 4.77 21.95 -2.50
N VAL A 469 5.45 20.84 -2.18
CA VAL A 469 6.77 20.90 -1.50
C VAL A 469 7.76 21.66 -2.37
N LEU A 470 7.88 21.35 -3.65
CA LEU A 470 8.78 22.02 -4.58
C LEU A 470 8.41 23.49 -4.82
N SER A 471 7.12 23.82 -4.70
CA SER A 471 6.65 25.21 -4.89
C SER A 471 6.93 26.09 -3.68
N TYR A 472 6.61 25.60 -2.49
CA TYR A 472 6.59 26.44 -1.28
C TYR A 472 7.86 26.34 -0.42
N PHE A 473 8.62 25.23 -0.50
CA PHE A 473 9.68 24.98 0.44
C PHE A 473 11.07 24.88 -0.21
N GLU A 474 12.07 25.37 0.49
CA GLU A 474 13.44 24.90 0.36
C GLU A 474 13.62 23.71 1.29
N ILE A 475 14.22 22.63 0.79
CA ILE A 475 14.36 21.36 1.51
C ILE A 475 15.76 20.79 1.31
N GLU A 476 16.37 20.30 2.40
CA GLU A 476 17.70 19.69 2.35
C GLU A 476 17.79 18.54 3.37
N LEU A 477 18.52 17.47 3.03
CA LEU A 477 18.93 16.49 4.04
C LEU A 477 19.92 17.13 5.02
N LEU A 478 19.86 16.77 6.31
CA LEU A 478 20.86 17.23 7.29
C LEU A 478 22.24 16.64 7.00
N ASP A 479 22.29 15.41 6.54
CA ASP A 479 23.48 14.73 6.05
C ASP A 479 23.23 14.28 4.62
N SER A 480 23.88 14.93 3.65
CA SER A 480 23.76 14.57 2.22
C SER A 480 24.28 13.17 1.91
N ASN A 481 25.14 12.61 2.75
CA ASN A 481 25.73 11.28 2.62
C ASN A 481 24.99 10.22 3.43
N VAL A 482 23.86 10.54 4.08
CA VAL A 482 23.09 9.58 4.86
C VAL A 482 22.80 8.32 4.01
N PRO A 483 23.08 7.10 4.51
CA PRO A 483 22.77 5.89 3.76
C PRO A 483 21.25 5.75 3.53
N CYS A 484 20.90 5.15 2.39
CA CYS A 484 19.49 4.82 2.13
C CYS A 484 18.99 3.88 3.26
N PRO A 485 17.88 4.22 3.94
CA PRO A 485 17.35 3.34 4.98
C PRO A 485 16.94 2.00 4.39
N SER A 486 17.09 0.94 5.16
CA SER A 486 16.62 -0.39 4.76
C SER A 486 15.10 -0.44 4.71
N LEU A 487 14.58 -1.32 3.87
CA LEU A 487 13.14 -1.58 3.77
C LEU A 487 12.69 -2.48 4.92
N ASP A 488 11.61 -2.15 5.60
CA ASP A 488 11.01 -2.98 6.66
C ASP A 488 10.32 -4.22 6.05
N GLN A 489 11.04 -5.34 6.05
CA GLN A 489 10.57 -6.60 5.48
C GLN A 489 9.40 -7.22 6.25
N SER A 490 9.07 -6.76 7.46
CA SER A 490 7.93 -7.26 8.23
C SER A 490 6.59 -7.08 7.49
N ARG A 491 6.53 -6.11 6.57
CA ARG A 491 5.34 -5.79 5.74
C ARG A 491 5.36 -6.44 4.35
N ALA A 492 6.28 -7.33 4.07
CA ALA A 492 6.37 -7.98 2.77
C ALA A 492 5.07 -8.73 2.41
N GLY A 493 4.60 -8.55 1.19
CA GLY A 493 3.31 -9.05 0.70
C GLY A 493 2.16 -8.04 0.77
N LEU A 494 2.30 -6.92 1.51
CA LEU A 494 1.21 -5.97 1.74
C LEU A 494 1.25 -4.72 0.85
N GLY A 495 2.38 -4.41 0.22
CA GLY A 495 2.50 -3.25 -0.68
C GLY A 495 3.84 -2.54 -0.58
N ILE A 496 3.81 -1.23 -0.34
CA ILE A 496 5.02 -0.41 -0.21
C ILE A 496 5.62 -0.61 1.18
N LEU A 497 6.91 -0.94 1.23
CA LEU A 497 7.64 -1.13 2.47
C LEU A 497 8.03 0.22 3.08
N GLN A 498 7.89 0.32 4.40
CA GLN A 498 8.32 1.48 5.17
C GLN A 498 9.84 1.50 5.34
N PRO A 499 10.46 2.65 5.61
CA PRO A 499 11.86 2.69 6.03
C PRO A 499 12.01 2.11 7.45
N THR A 500 13.12 1.42 7.72
CA THR A 500 13.42 0.87 9.06
C THR A 500 13.76 1.95 10.09
N ASN A 501 14.21 3.11 9.64
CA ASN A 501 14.53 4.28 10.46
C ASN A 501 14.18 5.56 9.70
N ASP A 502 13.89 6.63 10.42
CA ASP A 502 13.64 7.93 9.82
C ASP A 502 14.96 8.63 9.41
N ILE A 503 14.85 9.58 8.50
CA ILE A 503 15.95 10.39 7.99
C ILE A 503 15.68 11.84 8.38
N HIS A 504 16.66 12.50 8.98
CA HIS A 504 16.54 13.90 9.33
C HIS A 504 16.77 14.82 8.14
N PHE A 505 15.89 15.79 7.99
CA PHE A 505 15.96 16.83 6.98
C PHE A 505 15.61 18.18 7.58
N LYS A 506 15.87 19.24 6.84
CA LYS A 506 15.46 20.60 7.20
C LYS A 506 14.69 21.22 6.04
N TYR A 507 13.76 22.07 6.38
CA TYR A 507 12.94 22.81 5.42
C TYR A 507 12.60 24.20 5.92
N ARG A 508 12.34 25.10 4.99
CA ARG A 508 11.81 26.45 5.26
C ARG A 508 10.95 26.92 4.11
N LEU A 509 10.10 27.91 4.34
CA LEU A 509 9.37 28.56 3.25
C LEU A 509 10.36 29.30 2.34
N LYS A 510 10.12 29.26 1.04
CA LYS A 510 10.86 30.07 0.07
C LYS A 510 10.57 31.54 0.31
N CYS A 511 11.58 32.39 0.15
CA CYS A 511 11.39 33.82 0.00
C CYS A 511 10.87 34.06 -1.44
N LEU A 512 9.60 34.35 -1.60
CA LEU A 512 8.93 34.63 -2.90
C LEU A 512 8.89 36.12 -3.16
#